data_0ca1dd0495a3ff7d60459ecf1aa3a66d
#
_entry.id   0ca1dd0495a3ff7d60459ecf1aa3a66d
#
_cell.length_a   1.000
_cell.length_b   1.000
_cell.length_c   1.000
_cell.angle_alpha   90.00
_cell.angle_beta   90.00
_cell.angle_gamma   90.00
#
_symmetry.space_group_name_H-M   'P 1'
#
loop_
_entity.id
_entity.type
_entity.pdbx_description
1 polymer ?
#
loop_
_entity_poly.entity_id
_entity_poly.type
_entity_poly.pdbx_seq_one_letter_code
_entity_poly.pdbx_strand_id
1 'polypeptide(L)'
;MRRILLYLLLLAVMCSCCNDIVIDEKWLEDNYSKTEAMVTMRDGVKLYTSVYQPVDSDDRPVLLVRTPYSCAPYGDGWKGDLTEYMTEFLRNKYILVFQDVRGRYMSEGEYENVRPYNPDKSGNEIDEASDTYDTIEWLLANTDNNGSVGVTGMSYPGFYATMAALSAHPALKAVSPQAPILDWFKGDDVHHNGALMLIDIYSFAP
;
A
#
# COMPACT_ATOMS: atom_id res chain seq x y z
N MET A 1 7.73 -56.43 -8.40
CA MET A 1 7.21 -55.91 -7.14
C MET A 1 8.15 -54.92 -6.46
N ARG A 2 9.42 -55.20 -6.20
CA ARG A 2 10.36 -54.27 -5.55
C ARG A 2 10.56 -52.91 -6.27
N ARG A 3 10.56 -52.87 -7.60
CA ARG A 3 10.72 -51.63 -8.40
C ARG A 3 9.48 -50.78 -8.40
N ILE A 4 8.28 -51.35 -8.36
CA ILE A 4 7.02 -50.61 -8.27
C ILE A 4 6.87 -49.94 -6.89
N LEU A 5 7.29 -50.63 -5.84
CA LEU A 5 7.29 -50.08 -4.48
C LEU A 5 8.24 -48.87 -4.36
N LEU A 6 9.39 -48.89 -5.04
CA LEU A 6 10.35 -47.79 -5.06
C LEU A 6 9.81 -46.56 -5.78
N TYR A 7 9.09 -46.75 -6.91
CA TYR A 7 8.43 -45.66 -7.62
C TYR A 7 7.27 -45.05 -6.85
N LEU A 8 6.49 -45.88 -6.12
CA LEU A 8 5.43 -45.37 -5.24
C LEU A 8 5.99 -44.61 -4.04
N LEU A 9 7.14 -45.02 -3.48
CA LEU A 9 7.84 -44.28 -2.43
C LEU A 9 8.42 -42.95 -2.94
N LEU A 10 8.99 -42.91 -4.15
CA LEU A 10 9.47 -41.70 -4.79
C LEU A 10 8.33 -40.71 -5.12
N LEU A 11 7.18 -41.21 -5.61
CA LEU A 11 6.00 -40.36 -5.82
C LEU A 11 5.45 -39.79 -4.50
N ALA A 12 5.44 -40.57 -3.42
CA ALA A 12 5.00 -40.11 -2.11
C ALA A 12 5.92 -39.02 -1.52
N VAL A 13 7.23 -39.12 -1.78
CA VAL A 13 8.22 -38.12 -1.35
C VAL A 13 8.11 -36.82 -2.17
N MET A 14 7.74 -36.89 -3.45
CA MET A 14 7.53 -35.72 -4.30
C MET A 14 6.23 -34.96 -3.99
N CYS A 15 5.25 -35.64 -3.37
CA CYS A 15 3.98 -35.01 -2.98
C CYS A 15 4.02 -34.39 -1.57
N SER A 16 5.13 -34.46 -0.84
CA SER A 16 5.26 -34.05 0.56
C SER A 16 5.91 -32.69 0.76
N CYS A 17 6.12 -31.87 -0.27
CA CYS A 17 6.87 -30.60 -0.16
C CYS A 17 6.12 -29.34 -0.57
N CYS A 18 4.81 -29.33 -0.49
CA CYS A 18 4.04 -28.06 -0.52
C CYS A 18 3.03 -28.08 0.61
N ASN A 19 3.51 -27.93 1.84
CA ASN A 19 2.66 -27.31 2.86
C ASN A 19 2.63 -25.82 2.52
N ASP A 20 1.77 -25.44 1.60
CA ASP A 20 1.46 -24.04 1.39
C ASP A 20 0.91 -23.51 2.71
N ILE A 21 1.66 -22.61 3.34
CA ILE A 21 1.23 -21.95 4.57
C ILE A 21 -0.07 -21.23 4.21
N VAL A 22 -1.16 -21.62 4.85
CA VAL A 22 -2.43 -20.93 4.75
C VAL A 22 -2.29 -19.64 5.56
N ILE A 23 -2.40 -18.51 4.88
CA ILE A 23 -2.39 -17.19 5.51
C ILE A 23 -3.84 -16.80 5.75
N ASP A 24 -4.29 -17.00 6.97
CA ASP A 24 -5.60 -16.58 7.48
C ASP A 24 -5.43 -15.52 8.60
N GLU A 25 -6.53 -15.06 9.16
CA GLU A 25 -6.53 -14.06 10.24
C GLU A 25 -5.72 -14.53 11.45
N LYS A 26 -5.86 -15.80 11.81
CA LYS A 26 -5.09 -16.37 12.92
C LYS A 26 -3.59 -16.37 12.64
N TRP A 27 -3.20 -16.70 11.40
CA TRP A 27 -1.80 -16.63 11.01
C TRP A 27 -1.26 -15.18 11.09
N LEU A 28 -2.09 -14.18 10.71
CA LEU A 28 -1.72 -12.77 10.86
C LEU A 28 -1.50 -12.41 12.33
N GLU A 29 -2.43 -12.74 13.21
CA GLU A 29 -2.31 -12.49 14.65
C GLU A 29 -1.07 -13.13 15.28
N ASP A 30 -0.70 -14.33 14.84
CA ASP A 30 0.47 -15.07 15.35
C ASP A 30 1.80 -14.53 14.77
N ASN A 31 1.81 -13.84 13.62
CA ASN A 31 3.02 -13.47 12.88
C ASN A 31 3.23 -11.97 12.69
N TYR A 32 2.21 -11.15 12.90
CA TYR A 32 2.27 -9.71 12.70
C TYR A 32 1.73 -8.95 13.91
N SER A 33 2.23 -7.76 14.12
CA SER A 33 1.65 -6.77 15.01
C SER A 33 1.07 -5.62 14.20
N LYS A 34 -0.07 -5.09 14.64
CA LYS A 34 -0.65 -3.88 14.07
C LYS A 34 -0.43 -2.71 15.00
N THR A 35 0.07 -1.60 14.47
CA THR A 35 0.16 -0.32 15.16
C THR A 35 -0.46 0.77 14.32
N GLU A 36 -0.93 1.84 14.97
CA GLU A 36 -1.57 2.97 14.32
C GLU A 36 -0.87 4.26 14.76
N ALA A 37 -0.69 5.19 13.83
CA ALA A 37 -0.04 6.47 14.10
C ALA A 37 -0.68 7.60 13.31
N MET A 38 -0.63 8.81 13.88
CA MET A 38 -0.91 10.06 13.19
C MET A 38 0.42 10.66 12.73
N VAL A 39 0.79 10.41 11.48
CA VAL A 39 2.07 10.85 10.90
C VAL A 39 1.99 12.32 10.53
N THR A 40 2.85 13.14 11.13
CA THR A 40 2.87 14.59 10.91
C THR A 40 3.60 14.93 9.61
N MET A 41 2.91 15.62 8.71
CA MET A 41 3.46 16.14 7.46
C MET A 41 4.17 17.48 7.68
N ARG A 42 4.94 17.95 6.71
CA ARG A 42 5.75 19.19 6.77
C ARG A 42 4.96 20.46 7.10
N ASP A 43 3.67 20.49 6.81
CA ASP A 43 2.75 21.60 7.11
C ASP A 43 2.06 21.46 8.48
N GLY A 44 2.35 20.39 9.22
CA GLY A 44 1.79 20.10 10.52
C GLY A 44 0.49 19.30 10.52
N VAL A 45 -0.11 19.06 9.36
CA VAL A 45 -1.27 18.17 9.20
C VAL A 45 -0.86 16.72 9.48
N LYS A 46 -1.75 15.94 10.10
CA LYS A 46 -1.47 14.56 10.48
C LYS A 46 -2.28 13.58 9.65
N LEU A 47 -1.60 12.57 9.10
CA LEU A 47 -2.22 11.52 8.31
C LEU A 47 -2.27 10.21 9.10
N TYR A 48 -3.46 9.63 9.17
CA TYR A 48 -3.66 8.33 9.80
C TYR A 48 -2.96 7.24 9.00
N THR A 49 -2.17 6.45 9.71
CA THR A 49 -1.35 5.39 9.12
C THR A 49 -1.42 4.14 9.98
N SER A 50 -1.83 3.02 9.39
CA SER A 50 -1.75 1.70 10.02
C SER A 50 -0.53 0.95 9.50
N VAL A 51 0.23 0.36 10.42
CA VAL A 51 1.45 -0.40 10.14
C VAL A 51 1.28 -1.82 10.63
N TYR A 52 1.44 -2.78 9.73
CA TYR A 52 1.46 -4.21 10.02
C TYR A 52 2.90 -4.71 9.91
N GLN A 53 3.53 -5.03 11.03
CA GLN A 53 4.93 -5.40 11.11
C GLN A 53 5.10 -6.85 11.57
N PRO A 54 5.98 -7.65 10.93
CA PRO A 54 6.31 -8.99 11.39
C PRO A 54 6.87 -8.98 12.82
N VAL A 55 6.41 -9.91 13.68
CA VAL A 55 6.83 -9.97 15.09
C VAL A 55 8.19 -10.62 15.31
N ASP A 56 8.69 -11.40 14.34
CA ASP A 56 9.88 -12.25 14.46
C ASP A 56 11.05 -11.79 13.59
N SER A 57 11.02 -10.59 13.04
CA SER A 57 12.04 -10.17 12.08
C SER A 57 12.29 -8.67 12.08
N ASP A 58 13.55 -8.34 12.19
CA ASP A 58 14.09 -7.00 11.96
C ASP A 58 14.51 -6.87 10.48
N ASP A 59 14.75 -5.63 10.03
CA ASP A 59 15.40 -5.34 8.74
C ASP A 59 14.57 -5.79 7.51
N ARG A 60 13.29 -5.39 7.48
CA ARG A 60 12.34 -5.76 6.42
C ARG A 60 12.01 -4.62 5.47
N PRO A 61 11.74 -4.91 4.19
CA PRO A 61 11.27 -3.87 3.27
C PRO A 61 9.84 -3.45 3.62
N VAL A 62 9.54 -2.19 3.35
CA VAL A 62 8.21 -1.60 3.55
C VAL A 62 7.45 -1.60 2.23
N LEU A 63 6.17 -1.95 2.27
CA LEU A 63 5.20 -1.72 1.18
C LEU A 63 4.12 -0.77 1.66
N LEU A 64 4.06 0.41 1.05
CA LEU A 64 3.10 1.47 1.37
C LEU A 64 1.97 1.50 0.34
N VAL A 65 0.74 1.60 0.85
CA VAL A 65 -0.48 1.89 0.08
C VAL A 65 -1.13 3.14 0.64
N ARG A 66 -1.29 4.18 -0.15
CA ARG A 66 -2.05 5.38 0.18
C ARG A 66 -3.40 5.32 -0.50
N THR A 67 -4.49 5.61 0.22
CA THR A 67 -5.84 5.38 -0.28
C THR A 67 -6.82 6.48 0.14
N PRO A 68 -7.76 6.87 -0.76
CA PRO A 68 -8.88 7.73 -0.40
C PRO A 68 -10.11 6.91 0.06
N TYR A 69 -10.00 5.56 0.13
CA TYR A 69 -11.11 4.64 0.34
C TYR A 69 -11.18 4.02 1.74
N SER A 70 -10.36 4.50 2.68
CA SER A 70 -10.26 4.01 4.06
C SER A 70 -9.23 2.93 4.29
N CYS A 71 -8.45 3.11 5.36
CA CYS A 71 -7.55 2.09 5.92
C CYS A 71 -8.23 1.17 6.93
N ALA A 72 -9.53 1.31 7.12
CA ALA A 72 -10.28 0.50 8.09
C ALA A 72 -9.96 -1.01 7.97
N PRO A 73 -10.10 -1.78 9.08
CA PRO A 73 -10.65 -1.37 10.37
C PRO A 73 -9.65 -0.55 11.20
N TYR A 74 -10.17 0.44 11.90
CA TYR A 74 -9.42 1.23 12.88
C TYR A 74 -9.41 0.52 14.23
N GLY A 75 -8.36 0.72 15.03
CA GLY A 75 -8.17 0.01 16.29
C GLY A 75 -7.69 -1.44 16.09
N ASP A 76 -8.11 -2.35 16.94
CA ASP A 76 -7.53 -3.70 17.06
C ASP A 76 -7.90 -4.67 15.92
N GLY A 77 -8.80 -4.30 15.02
CA GLY A 77 -9.22 -5.17 13.93
C GLY A 77 -8.17 -5.33 12.82
N TRP A 78 -8.16 -6.46 12.14
CA TRP A 78 -7.29 -6.75 11.00
C TRP A 78 -7.98 -6.39 9.68
N LYS A 79 -7.19 -5.89 8.72
CA LYS A 79 -7.70 -5.57 7.38
C LYS A 79 -7.97 -6.87 6.61
N GLY A 80 -9.24 -7.14 6.28
CA GLY A 80 -9.68 -8.44 5.76
C GLY A 80 -9.09 -8.81 4.39
N ASP A 81 -8.74 -7.80 3.56
CA ASP A 81 -8.16 -8.02 2.24
C ASP A 81 -6.63 -8.27 2.26
N LEU A 82 -5.97 -8.19 3.43
CA LEU A 82 -4.55 -8.51 3.56
C LEU A 82 -4.24 -9.94 3.11
N THR A 83 -5.07 -10.89 3.50
CA THR A 83 -4.87 -12.31 3.17
C THR A 83 -5.18 -12.64 1.70
N GLU A 84 -5.94 -11.79 1.02
CA GLU A 84 -6.31 -11.97 -0.38
C GLU A 84 -5.31 -11.34 -1.34
N TYR A 85 -4.98 -10.05 -1.14
CA TYR A 85 -4.19 -9.28 -2.09
C TYR A 85 -2.71 -9.14 -1.72
N MET A 86 -2.35 -9.36 -0.44
CA MET A 86 -0.99 -9.14 0.07
C MET A 86 -0.26 -10.42 0.47
N THR A 87 -0.81 -11.60 0.12
CA THR A 87 -0.30 -12.91 0.53
C THR A 87 1.19 -13.09 0.28
N GLU A 88 1.69 -12.73 -0.91
CA GLU A 88 3.11 -12.90 -1.24
C GLU A 88 4.01 -11.96 -0.44
N PHE A 89 3.56 -10.75 -0.14
CA PHE A 89 4.28 -9.81 0.72
C PHE A 89 4.30 -10.29 2.17
N LEU A 90 3.17 -10.84 2.66
CA LEU A 90 3.08 -11.45 3.98
C LEU A 90 4.02 -12.65 4.13
N ARG A 91 4.06 -13.56 3.14
CA ARG A 91 4.99 -14.70 3.12
C ARG A 91 6.46 -14.26 3.18
N ASN A 92 6.78 -13.15 2.53
CA ASN A 92 8.12 -12.58 2.49
C ASN A 92 8.39 -11.59 3.64
N LYS A 93 7.50 -11.52 4.63
CA LYS A 93 7.66 -10.72 5.85
C LYS A 93 7.88 -9.22 5.57
N TYR A 94 7.16 -8.65 4.60
CA TYR A 94 7.15 -7.20 4.38
C TYR A 94 6.43 -6.49 5.52
N ILE A 95 6.88 -5.29 5.85
CA ILE A 95 6.11 -4.34 6.65
C ILE A 95 5.05 -3.73 5.71
N LEU A 96 3.77 -4.00 5.99
CA LEU A 96 2.67 -3.47 5.18
C LEU A 96 2.11 -2.22 5.84
N VAL A 97 1.98 -1.15 5.07
CA VAL A 97 1.54 0.16 5.55
C VAL A 97 0.38 0.66 4.71
N PHE A 98 -0.68 1.07 5.40
CA PHE A 98 -1.84 1.71 4.77
C PHE A 98 -2.06 3.08 5.37
N GLN A 99 -2.25 4.09 4.52
CA GLN A 99 -2.44 5.46 4.94
C GLN A 99 -3.69 6.04 4.31
N ASP A 100 -4.58 6.58 5.15
CA ASP A 100 -5.65 7.46 4.68
C ASP A 100 -5.02 8.75 4.15
N VAL A 101 -5.37 9.11 2.91
CA VAL A 101 -4.84 10.34 2.32
C VAL A 101 -5.42 11.57 3.01
N ARG A 102 -4.76 12.70 2.85
CA ARG A 102 -5.12 14.00 3.42
C ARG A 102 -6.62 14.31 3.24
N GLY A 103 -7.27 14.71 4.34
CA GLY A 103 -8.70 15.08 4.37
C GLY A 103 -9.68 13.94 4.15
N ARG A 104 -9.22 12.69 4.24
CA ARG A 104 -10.10 11.51 4.14
C ARG A 104 -10.06 10.71 5.44
N TYR A 105 -11.22 10.22 5.86
CA TYR A 105 -11.45 9.35 7.01
C TYR A 105 -10.78 9.85 8.30
N MET A 106 -9.74 9.18 8.79
CA MET A 106 -9.07 9.52 10.04
C MET A 106 -7.91 10.52 9.85
N SER A 107 -7.57 10.88 8.61
CA SER A 107 -6.55 11.88 8.31
C SER A 107 -7.10 13.29 8.40
N GLU A 108 -6.27 14.20 8.91
CA GLU A 108 -6.53 15.64 8.99
C GLU A 108 -6.33 16.31 7.63
N GLY A 109 -6.64 17.62 7.58
CA GLY A 109 -6.42 18.49 6.44
C GLY A 109 -7.60 18.54 5.49
N GLU A 110 -7.38 19.09 4.30
CA GLU A 110 -8.39 19.28 3.27
C GLU A 110 -8.15 18.33 2.10
N TYR A 111 -9.17 17.58 1.72
CA TYR A 111 -9.13 16.69 0.58
C TYR A 111 -9.23 17.46 -0.72
N GLU A 112 -8.31 17.21 -1.62
CA GLU A 112 -8.38 17.67 -3.01
C GLU A 112 -8.34 16.47 -3.95
N ASN A 113 -9.35 16.38 -4.81
CA ASN A 113 -9.47 15.27 -5.74
C ASN A 113 -8.36 15.33 -6.79
N VAL A 114 -7.52 14.27 -6.86
CA VAL A 114 -6.38 14.18 -7.78
C VAL A 114 -5.51 15.45 -7.73
N ARG A 115 -5.10 15.84 -6.53
CA ARG A 115 -4.23 17.01 -6.31
C ARG A 115 -3.03 16.98 -7.28
N PRO A 116 -2.84 18.01 -8.11
CA PRO A 116 -1.77 18.01 -9.09
C PRO A 116 -0.39 18.10 -8.44
N TYR A 117 0.60 17.51 -9.09
CA TYR A 117 1.99 17.68 -8.69
C TYR A 117 2.44 19.13 -8.90
N ASN A 118 3.04 19.72 -7.87
CA ASN A 118 3.64 21.04 -7.93
C ASN A 118 5.18 20.91 -7.97
N PRO A 119 5.82 21.07 -9.13
CA PRO A 119 7.29 20.98 -9.24
C PRO A 119 8.02 22.16 -8.56
N ASP A 120 7.33 23.28 -8.38
CA ASP A 120 7.90 24.53 -7.86
C ASP A 120 7.63 24.73 -6.36
N LYS A 121 7.08 23.70 -5.69
CA LYS A 121 6.75 23.79 -4.26
C LYS A 121 7.97 24.07 -3.41
N SER A 122 7.81 24.92 -2.42
CA SER A 122 8.85 25.36 -1.51
C SER A 122 8.38 25.37 -0.05
N GLY A 123 9.31 25.27 0.88
CA GLY A 123 9.00 25.31 2.32
C GLY A 123 7.96 24.25 2.72
N ASN A 124 6.84 24.68 3.26
CA ASN A 124 5.76 23.82 3.76
C ASN A 124 4.64 23.59 2.74
N GLU A 125 4.83 23.97 1.48
CA GLU A 125 3.86 23.65 0.43
C GLU A 125 3.77 22.16 0.19
N ILE A 126 2.55 21.68 0.01
CA ILE A 126 2.25 20.26 -0.04
C ILE A 126 1.61 19.83 -1.36
N ASP A 127 1.88 18.60 -1.72
CA ASP A 127 1.15 17.79 -2.69
C ASP A 127 1.23 16.32 -2.27
N GLU A 128 0.68 15.41 -3.09
CA GLU A 128 0.70 13.98 -2.76
C GLU A 128 2.11 13.37 -2.78
N ALA A 129 3.03 13.96 -3.55
CA ALA A 129 4.42 13.54 -3.58
C ALA A 129 5.15 13.93 -2.27
N SER A 130 4.90 15.14 -1.75
CA SER A 130 5.47 15.58 -0.48
C SER A 130 4.91 14.82 0.71
N ASP A 131 3.61 14.54 0.73
CA ASP A 131 2.99 13.72 1.77
C ASP A 131 3.57 12.29 1.77
N THR A 132 3.86 11.73 0.58
CA THR A 132 4.54 10.45 0.47
C THR A 132 5.98 10.52 0.98
N TYR A 133 6.70 11.58 0.65
CA TYR A 133 8.06 11.80 1.13
C TYR A 133 8.12 11.82 2.66
N ASP A 134 7.30 12.64 3.28
CA ASP A 134 7.23 12.80 4.74
C ASP A 134 6.80 11.50 5.44
N THR A 135 5.88 10.76 4.82
CA THR A 135 5.46 9.44 5.29
C THR A 135 6.63 8.44 5.28
N ILE A 136 7.41 8.41 4.20
CA ILE A 136 8.58 7.51 4.10
C ILE A 136 9.62 7.88 5.17
N GLU A 137 9.94 9.17 5.36
CA GLU A 137 10.85 9.61 6.42
C GLU A 137 10.39 9.12 7.81
N TRP A 138 9.09 9.25 8.09
CA TRP A 138 8.56 8.76 9.36
C TRP A 138 8.67 7.24 9.48
N LEU A 139 8.35 6.48 8.43
CA LEU A 139 8.44 5.02 8.42
C LEU A 139 9.87 4.54 8.68
N LEU A 140 10.86 5.17 8.05
CA LEU A 140 12.28 4.84 8.27
C LEU A 140 12.72 5.02 9.72
N ALA A 141 12.14 6.00 10.41
CA ALA A 141 12.50 6.31 11.79
C ALA A 141 11.71 5.50 12.85
N ASN A 142 10.55 4.90 12.47
CA ASN A 142 9.59 4.35 13.43
C ASN A 142 9.21 2.88 13.18
N THR A 143 9.85 2.20 12.24
CA THR A 143 9.64 0.77 11.97
C THR A 143 10.98 0.03 11.87
N ASP A 144 10.96 -1.30 12.06
CA ASP A 144 12.18 -2.15 11.95
C ASP A 144 12.48 -2.50 10.50
N ASN A 145 12.75 -1.47 9.70
CA ASN A 145 12.89 -1.56 8.25
C ASN A 145 14.36 -1.60 7.78
N ASN A 146 14.59 -2.09 6.57
CA ASN A 146 15.90 -2.17 5.91
C ASN A 146 16.24 -0.97 5.02
N GLY A 147 15.54 0.16 5.14
CA GLY A 147 15.75 1.35 4.33
C GLY A 147 15.23 1.23 2.90
N SER A 148 14.43 0.20 2.59
CA SER A 148 13.84 0.01 1.25
C SER A 148 12.33 0.10 1.30
N VAL A 149 11.75 1.02 0.54
CA VAL A 149 10.31 1.25 0.47
C VAL A 149 9.81 1.01 -0.95
N GLY A 150 8.73 0.25 -1.07
CA GLY A 150 7.91 0.15 -2.27
C GLY A 150 6.57 0.85 -2.06
N VAL A 151 5.99 1.40 -3.12
CA VAL A 151 4.63 1.96 -3.09
C VAL A 151 3.80 1.30 -4.19
N THR A 152 2.61 0.83 -3.84
CA THR A 152 1.69 0.21 -4.81
C THR A 152 0.28 0.76 -4.63
N GLY A 153 -0.54 0.59 -5.65
CA GLY A 153 -1.95 0.91 -5.62
C GLY A 153 -2.62 0.68 -6.97
N MET A 154 -3.92 0.40 -6.93
CA MET A 154 -4.73 0.17 -8.12
C MET A 154 -5.81 1.24 -8.23
N SER A 155 -6.11 1.71 -9.43
CA SER A 155 -7.08 2.77 -9.72
C SER A 155 -6.68 4.08 -9.02
N TYR A 156 -7.50 4.64 -8.16
CA TYR A 156 -7.16 5.86 -7.41
C TYR A 156 -5.92 5.70 -6.51
N PRO A 157 -5.73 4.62 -5.72
CA PRO A 157 -4.45 4.32 -5.09
C PRO A 157 -3.27 4.22 -6.07
N GLY A 158 -3.51 3.87 -7.33
CA GLY A 158 -2.52 3.91 -8.41
C GLY A 158 -2.04 5.34 -8.73
N PHE A 159 -2.92 6.33 -8.68
CA PHE A 159 -2.54 7.74 -8.76
C PHE A 159 -1.56 8.12 -7.65
N TYR A 160 -1.84 7.75 -6.39
CA TYR A 160 -0.92 8.04 -5.28
C TYR A 160 0.43 7.30 -5.44
N ALA A 161 0.42 6.08 -5.98
CA ALA A 161 1.66 5.38 -6.31
C ALA A 161 2.47 6.10 -7.39
N THR A 162 1.81 6.71 -8.39
CA THR A 162 2.47 7.56 -9.40
C THR A 162 3.07 8.82 -8.75
N MET A 163 2.33 9.48 -7.86
CA MET A 163 2.82 10.65 -7.12
C MET A 163 3.99 10.28 -6.20
N ALA A 164 4.01 9.05 -5.67
CA ALA A 164 5.15 8.55 -4.91
C ALA A 164 6.44 8.55 -5.73
N ALA A 165 6.39 8.17 -7.01
CA ALA A 165 7.57 8.24 -7.89
C ALA A 165 8.11 9.67 -8.01
N LEU A 166 7.23 10.68 -8.02
CA LEU A 166 7.60 12.09 -8.11
C LEU A 166 8.16 12.64 -6.77
N SER A 167 8.00 11.92 -5.66
CA SER A 167 8.61 12.31 -4.38
C SER A 167 10.13 12.26 -4.43
N ALA A 168 10.69 11.44 -5.31
CA ALA A 168 12.13 11.20 -5.47
C ALA A 168 12.85 10.85 -4.15
N HIS A 169 12.15 10.22 -3.21
CA HIS A 169 12.74 9.84 -1.92
C HIS A 169 13.82 8.76 -2.12
N PRO A 170 15.02 8.89 -1.50
CA PRO A 170 16.15 7.97 -1.74
C PRO A 170 15.88 6.53 -1.27
N ALA A 171 15.02 6.33 -0.27
CA ALA A 171 14.60 5.01 0.20
C ALA A 171 13.52 4.37 -0.70
N LEU A 172 12.86 5.11 -1.58
CA LEU A 172 11.88 4.57 -2.52
C LEU A 172 12.60 3.77 -3.61
N LYS A 173 12.40 2.46 -3.63
CA LYS A 173 13.09 1.53 -4.55
C LYS A 173 12.20 1.05 -5.69
N ALA A 174 10.88 1.00 -5.48
CA ALA A 174 9.94 0.55 -6.48
C ALA A 174 8.59 1.26 -6.33
N VAL A 175 7.94 1.50 -7.46
CA VAL A 175 6.53 1.92 -7.51
C VAL A 175 5.77 1.03 -8.46
N SER A 176 4.57 0.63 -8.09
CA SER A 176 3.69 -0.20 -8.91
C SER A 176 2.31 0.45 -9.03
N PRO A 177 2.16 1.48 -9.87
CA PRO A 177 0.86 2.05 -10.18
C PRO A 177 0.11 1.12 -11.14
N GLN A 178 -1.05 0.63 -10.73
CA GLN A 178 -1.90 -0.23 -11.55
C GLN A 178 -3.14 0.55 -11.97
N ALA A 179 -3.40 0.63 -13.28
CA ALA A 179 -4.50 1.40 -13.86
C ALA A 179 -4.69 2.77 -13.18
N PRO A 180 -3.65 3.61 -13.07
CA PRO A 180 -3.72 4.88 -12.36
C PRO A 180 -4.53 5.92 -13.13
N ILE A 181 -5.18 6.81 -12.41
CA ILE A 181 -5.74 8.03 -12.98
C ILE A 181 -4.59 9.01 -13.21
N LEU A 182 -4.34 9.42 -14.46
CA LEU A 182 -3.20 10.29 -14.80
C LEU A 182 -3.60 11.56 -15.54
N ASP A 183 -4.57 11.51 -16.43
CA ASP A 183 -4.98 12.64 -17.24
C ASP A 183 -6.51 12.65 -17.40
N TRP A 184 -7.15 13.45 -16.58
CA TRP A 184 -8.61 13.57 -16.53
C TRP A 184 -9.25 14.07 -17.82
N PHE A 185 -8.50 14.69 -18.71
CA PHE A 185 -9.02 15.32 -19.92
C PHE A 185 -8.87 14.43 -21.17
N LYS A 186 -7.74 13.73 -21.30
CA LYS A 186 -7.44 12.98 -22.52
C LYS A 186 -8.12 11.63 -22.60
N GLY A 187 -8.07 10.86 -21.53
CA GLY A 187 -8.57 9.50 -21.61
C GLY A 187 -8.53 8.80 -20.27
N ASP A 188 -9.46 9.14 -19.41
CA ASP A 188 -9.70 8.52 -18.12
C ASP A 188 -11.22 8.34 -17.96
N ASP A 189 -11.67 7.87 -16.80
CA ASP A 189 -13.09 7.60 -16.51
C ASP A 189 -13.97 8.86 -16.62
N VAL A 190 -13.38 10.05 -16.44
CA VAL A 190 -14.12 11.33 -16.42
C VAL A 190 -14.27 11.95 -17.82
N HIS A 191 -13.26 11.83 -18.67
CA HIS A 191 -13.29 12.38 -20.02
C HIS A 191 -12.66 11.43 -21.02
N HIS A 192 -13.13 11.51 -22.29
CA HIS A 192 -12.48 10.90 -23.44
C HIS A 192 -12.21 11.96 -24.49
N ASN A 193 -10.93 12.31 -24.70
CA ASN A 193 -10.50 13.41 -25.58
C ASN A 193 -11.27 14.72 -25.33
N GLY A 194 -11.46 15.08 -24.08
CA GLY A 194 -12.20 16.28 -23.66
C GLY A 194 -13.72 16.13 -23.60
N ALA A 195 -14.28 15.04 -24.11
CA ALA A 195 -15.72 14.78 -23.99
C ALA A 195 -16.03 14.21 -22.60
N LEU A 196 -16.94 14.88 -21.87
CA LEU A 196 -17.34 14.49 -20.52
C LEU A 196 -18.14 13.18 -20.53
N MET A 197 -17.70 12.20 -19.75
CA MET A 197 -18.35 10.90 -19.56
C MET A 197 -19.27 10.95 -18.33
N LEU A 198 -20.42 11.60 -18.49
CA LEU A 198 -21.33 11.90 -17.38
C LEU A 198 -21.82 10.64 -16.62
N ILE A 199 -22.08 9.55 -17.36
CA ILE A 199 -22.56 8.28 -16.77
C ILE A 199 -21.48 7.70 -15.87
N ASP A 200 -20.23 7.71 -16.31
CA ASP A 200 -19.11 7.15 -15.56
C ASP A 200 -18.88 7.96 -14.27
N ILE A 201 -18.86 9.30 -14.38
CA ILE A 201 -18.77 10.19 -13.21
C ILE A 201 -19.88 9.88 -12.21
N TYR A 202 -21.13 9.76 -12.68
CA TYR A 202 -22.28 9.52 -11.79
C TYR A 202 -22.23 8.13 -11.12
N SER A 203 -21.60 7.15 -11.79
CA SER A 203 -21.44 5.81 -11.26
C SER A 203 -20.35 5.71 -10.19
N PHE A 204 -19.32 6.58 -10.27
CA PHE A 204 -18.20 6.63 -9.34
C PHE A 204 -18.35 7.68 -8.23
N ALA A 205 -19.26 8.64 -8.37
CA ALA A 205 -19.53 9.62 -7.32
C ALA A 205 -20.30 8.96 -6.18
N PRO A 206 -19.78 8.99 -4.93
CA PRO A 206 -20.49 8.47 -3.77
C PRO A 206 -21.68 9.35 -3.38
#